data_6e70ce2b2eb6dc0004ec027ddc9938e9
#
_entry.id   6e70ce2b2eb6dc0004ec027ddc9938e9
#
_cell.length_a   1.000
_cell.length_b   1.000
_cell.length_c   1.000
_cell.angle_alpha   90.00
_cell.angle_beta   90.00
_cell.angle_gamma   90.00
#
_symmetry.space_group_name_H-M   'P 1'
#
loop_
_entity.id
_entity.type
_entity.pdbx_description
1 polymer ?
#
loop_
_entity_poly.entity_id
_entity_poly.type
_entity_poly.pdbx_seq_one_letter_code
_entity_poly.pdbx_strand_id
1 'polypeptide(L)'
;MNRLSQLRQEKGLNMREAARQLGMPYTTYVNYEKGTREPNSETLISLAKFYGTSIDYLLCKSDSPPGRDIPPGFEPMPKMKKVPLIGAIACGDPITAMENREGEIDVPEDISCDFALRCKGNSMIGAGIHDGDAVYIRIQPEVENGEIAAVRIGDEATLKRVYLHSDYIELRPENSAYESIIRRREEMNDVHIEGKAVGYTHWFG
;
A
#
# COMPACT_ATOMS: atom_id res chain seq x y z
N MET A 1 16.49 -19.67 -30.11
CA MET A 1 17.18 -18.75 -29.20
C MET A 1 16.40 -18.78 -27.90
N ASN A 2 17.05 -18.82 -26.72
CA ASN A 2 16.37 -18.84 -25.42
C ASN A 2 17.12 -17.99 -24.40
N ARG A 3 16.46 -17.62 -23.29
CA ARG A 3 17.03 -16.78 -22.21
C ARG A 3 17.61 -17.58 -21.04
N LEU A 4 17.85 -18.90 -21.19
CA LEU A 4 18.31 -19.73 -20.07
C LEU A 4 19.63 -19.24 -19.46
N SER A 5 20.59 -18.82 -20.30
CA SER A 5 21.88 -18.29 -19.83
C SER A 5 21.72 -17.02 -18.98
N GLN A 6 20.88 -16.09 -19.45
CA GLN A 6 20.57 -14.85 -18.75
C GLN A 6 19.89 -15.13 -17.40
N LEU A 7 18.83 -15.92 -17.40
CA LEU A 7 18.06 -16.28 -16.19
C LEU A 7 18.91 -17.01 -15.15
N ARG A 8 19.82 -17.88 -15.60
CA ARG A 8 20.77 -18.55 -14.73
C ARG A 8 21.74 -17.59 -14.06
N GLN A 9 22.28 -16.63 -14.83
CA GLN A 9 23.19 -15.60 -14.32
C GLN A 9 22.49 -14.67 -13.33
N GLU A 10 21.25 -14.28 -13.60
CA GLU A 10 20.41 -13.47 -12.68
C GLU A 10 20.19 -14.18 -11.33
N LYS A 11 20.10 -15.54 -11.34
CA LYS A 11 20.04 -16.33 -10.11
C LYS A 11 21.43 -16.59 -9.46
N GLY A 12 22.52 -16.09 -10.04
CA GLY A 12 23.87 -16.30 -9.52
C GLY A 12 24.36 -17.75 -9.59
N LEU A 13 23.76 -18.60 -10.44
CA LEU A 13 24.09 -20.01 -10.54
C LEU A 13 25.09 -20.29 -11.67
N ASN A 14 25.99 -21.27 -11.47
CA ASN A 14 26.71 -21.87 -12.57
C ASN A 14 25.89 -23.00 -13.23
N MET A 15 26.31 -23.43 -14.44
CA MET A 15 25.57 -24.45 -15.22
C MET A 15 25.41 -25.80 -14.48
N ARG A 16 26.40 -26.19 -13.65
CA ARG A 16 26.33 -27.45 -12.88
C ARG A 16 25.35 -27.36 -11.75
N GLU A 17 25.32 -26.23 -11.07
CA GLU A 17 24.36 -25.96 -10.00
C GLU A 17 22.92 -25.90 -10.53
N ALA A 18 22.70 -25.19 -11.64
CA ALA A 18 21.40 -25.14 -12.28
C ALA A 18 20.89 -26.53 -12.69
N ALA A 19 21.74 -27.33 -13.34
CA ALA A 19 21.41 -28.71 -13.72
C ALA A 19 21.08 -29.57 -12.50
N ARG A 20 21.86 -29.47 -11.43
CA ARG A 20 21.63 -30.22 -10.17
C ARG A 20 20.32 -29.85 -9.52
N GLN A 21 20.01 -28.55 -9.42
CA GLN A 21 18.78 -28.08 -8.80
C GLN A 21 17.54 -28.44 -9.64
N LEU A 22 17.70 -28.52 -10.96
CA LEU A 22 16.65 -28.96 -11.89
C LEU A 22 16.51 -30.49 -11.98
N GLY A 23 17.39 -31.25 -11.30
CA GLY A 23 17.34 -32.70 -11.31
C GLY A 23 17.68 -33.33 -12.67
N MET A 24 18.45 -32.64 -13.53
CA MET A 24 18.79 -33.12 -14.86
C MET A 24 20.32 -33.26 -15.06
N PRO A 25 20.76 -34.13 -16.02
CA PRO A 25 22.16 -34.26 -16.36
C PRO A 25 22.74 -32.93 -16.84
N TYR A 26 23.99 -32.63 -16.43
CA TYR A 26 24.70 -31.42 -16.82
C TYR A 26 24.75 -31.20 -18.34
N THR A 27 25.07 -32.28 -19.08
CA THR A 27 25.15 -32.22 -20.56
C THR A 27 23.79 -31.85 -21.18
N THR A 28 22.71 -32.33 -20.60
CA THR A 28 21.36 -32.02 -21.05
C THR A 28 21.05 -30.54 -20.86
N TYR A 29 21.33 -30.00 -19.67
CA TYR A 29 21.13 -28.58 -19.38
C TYR A 29 21.98 -27.69 -20.31
N VAL A 30 23.28 -28.02 -20.49
CA VAL A 30 24.17 -27.28 -21.41
C VAL A 30 23.62 -27.26 -22.82
N ASN A 31 23.11 -28.38 -23.32
CA ASN A 31 22.53 -28.46 -24.68
C ASN A 31 21.29 -27.58 -24.82
N TYR A 32 20.46 -27.49 -23.79
CA TYR A 32 19.31 -26.59 -23.76
C TYR A 32 19.75 -25.12 -23.73
N GLU A 33 20.70 -24.76 -22.87
CA GLU A 33 21.19 -23.37 -22.78
C GLU A 33 21.86 -22.90 -24.08
N LYS A 34 22.62 -23.80 -24.74
CA LYS A 34 23.27 -23.52 -26.03
C LYS A 34 22.31 -23.61 -27.25
N GLY A 35 21.08 -24.10 -27.02
CA GLY A 35 20.11 -24.26 -28.11
C GLY A 35 20.43 -25.38 -29.09
N THR A 36 21.35 -26.29 -28.73
CA THR A 36 21.69 -27.47 -29.56
C THR A 36 20.66 -28.60 -29.44
N ARG A 37 19.81 -28.53 -28.44
CA ARG A 37 18.66 -29.40 -28.22
C ARG A 37 17.50 -28.58 -27.70
N GLU A 38 16.29 -28.88 -28.15
CA GLU A 38 15.07 -28.26 -27.64
C GLU A 38 14.50 -29.08 -26.46
N PRO A 39 14.13 -28.41 -25.36
CA PRO A 39 13.40 -29.06 -24.27
C PRO A 39 12.00 -29.48 -24.71
N ASN A 40 11.51 -30.60 -24.22
CA ASN A 40 10.09 -30.95 -24.37
C ASN A 40 9.20 -30.08 -23.47
N SER A 41 7.88 -30.16 -23.65
CA SER A 41 6.91 -29.33 -22.93
C SER A 41 7.02 -29.44 -21.40
N GLU A 42 7.22 -30.64 -20.86
CA GLU A 42 7.38 -30.85 -19.42
C GLU A 42 8.65 -30.21 -18.88
N THR A 43 9.75 -30.31 -19.64
CA THR A 43 11.01 -29.64 -19.29
C THR A 43 10.87 -28.12 -19.36
N LEU A 44 10.16 -27.59 -20.37
CA LEU A 44 9.89 -26.15 -20.48
C LEU A 44 9.10 -25.63 -19.27
N ILE A 45 8.07 -26.35 -18.82
CA ILE A 45 7.29 -26.03 -17.64
C ILE A 45 8.20 -26.03 -16.39
N SER A 46 9.07 -27.04 -16.24
CA SER A 46 10.00 -27.15 -15.11
C SER A 46 11.02 -26.03 -15.10
N LEU A 47 11.59 -25.67 -16.27
CA LEU A 47 12.52 -24.55 -16.42
C LEU A 47 11.86 -23.21 -16.12
N ALA A 48 10.64 -22.98 -16.66
CA ALA A 48 9.89 -21.76 -16.40
C ALA A 48 9.58 -21.59 -14.91
N LYS A 49 9.11 -22.66 -14.24
CA LYS A 49 8.84 -22.68 -12.81
C LYS A 49 10.11 -22.45 -11.97
N PHE A 50 11.23 -23.10 -12.33
CA PHE A 50 12.51 -22.95 -11.63
C PHE A 50 13.06 -21.53 -11.71
N TYR A 51 12.97 -20.90 -12.88
CA TYR A 51 13.42 -19.52 -13.09
C TYR A 51 12.38 -18.45 -12.70
N GLY A 52 11.16 -18.86 -12.33
CA GLY A 52 10.09 -17.91 -11.99
C GLY A 52 9.66 -17.08 -13.21
N THR A 53 9.59 -17.70 -14.38
CA THR A 53 9.35 -17.02 -15.66
C THR A 53 8.26 -17.72 -16.49
N SER A 54 7.76 -17.09 -17.55
CA SER A 54 6.86 -17.74 -18.50
C SER A 54 7.66 -18.51 -19.57
N ILE A 55 7.04 -19.52 -20.19
CA ILE A 55 7.62 -20.27 -21.31
C ILE A 55 7.91 -19.33 -22.48
N ASP A 56 7.00 -18.39 -22.77
CA ASP A 56 7.15 -17.43 -23.86
C ASP A 56 8.33 -16.47 -23.65
N TYR A 57 8.52 -16.00 -22.43
CA TYR A 57 9.70 -15.21 -22.08
C TYR A 57 11.00 -16.02 -22.17
N LEU A 58 10.99 -17.28 -21.68
CA LEU A 58 12.12 -18.18 -21.74
C LEU A 58 12.53 -18.48 -23.19
N LEU A 59 11.57 -18.61 -24.11
CA LEU A 59 11.75 -18.89 -25.53
C LEU A 59 11.93 -17.61 -26.39
N CYS A 60 12.07 -16.44 -25.80
CA CYS A 60 12.17 -15.15 -26.48
C CYS A 60 10.95 -14.81 -27.39
N LYS A 61 9.78 -15.36 -27.10
CA LYS A 61 8.52 -15.03 -27.79
C LYS A 61 7.83 -13.81 -27.17
N SER A 62 8.13 -13.49 -25.91
CA SER A 62 7.72 -12.29 -25.20
C SER A 62 8.95 -11.58 -24.64
N ASP A 63 8.94 -10.25 -24.64
CA ASP A 63 9.99 -9.43 -24.02
C ASP A 63 9.64 -9.03 -22.59
N SER A 64 8.42 -9.34 -22.14
CA SER A 64 7.95 -9.05 -20.78
C SER A 64 8.18 -10.25 -19.87
N PRO A 65 8.89 -10.09 -18.72
CA PRO A 65 8.96 -11.12 -17.69
C PRO A 65 7.56 -11.50 -17.18
N PRO A 66 7.35 -12.76 -16.71
CA PRO A 66 6.04 -13.19 -16.19
C PRO A 66 5.61 -12.32 -15.02
N GLY A 67 4.33 -12.03 -14.98
CA GLY A 67 3.72 -11.11 -14.03
C GLY A 67 3.67 -9.66 -14.52
N ARG A 68 4.12 -9.37 -15.75
CA ARG A 68 4.04 -8.04 -16.40
C ARG A 68 3.30 -8.04 -17.74
N ASP A 69 2.61 -9.11 -18.11
CA ASP A 69 1.66 -9.07 -19.23
C ASP A 69 0.37 -8.37 -18.78
N ILE A 70 0.55 -7.09 -18.44
CA ILE A 70 -0.57 -6.20 -18.16
C ILE A 70 -1.04 -5.73 -19.52
N PRO A 71 -2.33 -5.91 -19.88
CA PRO A 71 -2.86 -5.44 -21.15
C PRO A 71 -2.56 -3.95 -21.34
N PRO A 72 -2.35 -3.48 -22.58
CA PRO A 72 -2.14 -2.05 -22.84
C PRO A 72 -3.26 -1.22 -22.19
N GLY A 73 -2.88 -0.25 -21.35
CA GLY A 73 -3.82 0.61 -20.63
C GLY A 73 -4.10 0.19 -19.19
N PHE A 74 -3.49 -0.90 -18.71
CA PHE A 74 -3.53 -1.28 -17.30
C PHE A 74 -2.15 -1.08 -16.66
N GLU A 75 -2.13 -0.58 -15.44
CA GLU A 75 -0.92 -0.50 -14.63
C GLU A 75 -0.83 -1.71 -13.68
N PRO A 76 0.38 -2.15 -13.29
CA PRO A 76 0.51 -3.19 -12.27
C PRO A 76 -0.14 -2.72 -10.97
N MET A 77 -0.85 -3.61 -10.29
CA MET A 77 -1.35 -3.29 -8.95
C MET A 77 -0.17 -2.87 -8.07
N PRO A 78 -0.30 -1.76 -7.33
CA PRO A 78 0.73 -1.34 -6.39
C PRO A 78 0.97 -2.45 -5.36
N LYS A 79 2.20 -2.55 -4.89
CA LYS A 79 2.47 -3.39 -3.72
C LYS A 79 1.72 -2.84 -2.53
N MET A 80 1.17 -3.74 -1.73
CA MET A 80 0.35 -3.37 -0.57
C MET A 80 1.12 -3.66 0.72
N LYS A 81 0.97 -2.77 1.71
CA LYS A 81 1.43 -2.96 3.09
C LYS A 81 0.23 -2.98 4.02
N LYS A 82 0.35 -3.68 5.15
CA LYS A 82 -0.67 -3.68 6.20
C LYS A 82 -0.42 -2.57 7.20
N VAL A 83 -1.47 -1.82 7.51
CA VAL A 83 -1.47 -0.80 8.56
C VAL A 83 -2.60 -1.07 9.55
N PRO A 84 -2.43 -0.69 10.85
CA PRO A 84 -3.51 -0.83 11.82
C PRO A 84 -4.74 -0.02 11.42
N LEU A 85 -5.93 -0.60 11.56
CA LEU A 85 -7.20 0.10 11.45
C LEU A 85 -7.70 0.44 12.86
N ILE A 86 -7.91 1.72 13.11
CA ILE A 86 -8.37 2.28 14.39
C ILE A 86 -9.84 2.68 14.25
N GLY A 87 -10.69 2.17 15.11
CA GLY A 87 -12.14 2.46 15.09
C GLY A 87 -12.54 3.70 15.86
N ALA A 88 -11.86 3.93 16.99
CA ALA A 88 -12.03 5.10 17.83
C ALA A 88 -10.70 5.45 18.50
N ILE A 89 -10.50 6.70 18.85
CA ILE A 89 -9.33 7.15 19.62
C ILE A 89 -9.83 7.40 21.04
N ALA A 90 -9.35 6.60 21.99
CA ALA A 90 -9.71 6.76 23.41
C ALA A 90 -8.79 7.78 24.11
N CYS A 91 -9.31 8.36 25.19
CA CYS A 91 -8.60 9.34 26.02
C CYS A 91 -7.36 8.76 26.69
N GLY A 92 -6.26 9.50 26.63
CA GLY A 92 -5.06 9.23 27.43
C GLY A 92 -4.08 8.21 26.85
N ASP A 93 -4.51 7.38 25.90
CA ASP A 93 -3.68 6.36 25.27
C ASP A 93 -3.11 6.82 23.92
N PRO A 94 -1.92 6.35 23.53
CA PRO A 94 -1.43 6.56 22.18
C PRO A 94 -2.45 6.04 21.17
N ILE A 95 -2.65 6.74 20.06
CA ILE A 95 -3.57 6.35 18.96
C ILE A 95 -3.36 4.90 18.51
N THR A 96 -2.15 4.42 18.60
CA THR A 96 -1.76 3.05 18.25
C THR A 96 -1.97 2.04 19.37
N ALA A 97 -2.61 2.42 20.50
CA ALA A 97 -2.90 1.47 21.58
C ALA A 97 -3.73 0.29 21.08
N MET A 98 -3.39 -0.90 21.56
CA MET A 98 -4.01 -2.16 21.09
C MET A 98 -5.54 -2.18 21.28
N GLU A 99 -6.05 -1.48 22.29
CA GLU A 99 -7.47 -1.42 22.65
C GLU A 99 -8.33 -0.70 21.58
N ASN A 100 -7.72 0.16 20.78
CA ASN A 100 -8.41 0.94 19.72
C ASN A 100 -8.39 0.27 18.33
N ARG A 101 -7.71 -0.89 18.21
CA ARG A 101 -7.56 -1.59 16.94
C ARG A 101 -8.79 -2.41 16.58
N GLU A 102 -9.38 -2.14 15.42
CA GLU A 102 -10.42 -3.00 14.80
C GLU A 102 -9.83 -4.10 13.93
N GLY A 103 -8.54 -4.00 13.56
CA GLY A 103 -7.85 -4.94 12.69
C GLY A 103 -6.70 -4.31 11.90
N GLU A 104 -6.51 -4.78 10.68
CA GLU A 104 -5.53 -4.26 9.72
C GLU A 104 -6.20 -4.05 8.37
N ILE A 105 -5.68 -3.09 7.61
CA ILE A 105 -6.12 -2.78 6.24
C ILE A 105 -4.91 -2.78 5.30
N ASP A 106 -5.10 -3.23 4.07
CA ASP A 106 -4.09 -3.16 3.02
C ASP A 106 -4.08 -1.76 2.38
N VAL A 107 -2.91 -1.13 2.36
CA VAL A 107 -2.67 0.21 1.80
C VAL A 107 -1.52 0.13 0.81
N PRO A 108 -1.55 0.86 -0.34
CA PRO A 108 -0.43 0.93 -1.25
C PRO A 108 0.89 1.32 -0.54
N GLU A 109 2.00 0.62 -0.85
CA GLU A 109 3.31 0.84 -0.19
C GLU A 109 3.86 2.25 -0.42
N ASP A 110 3.52 2.88 -1.54
CA ASP A 110 3.92 4.25 -1.90
C ASP A 110 3.20 5.33 -1.10
N ILE A 111 2.08 5.00 -0.43
CA ILE A 111 1.40 5.90 0.47
C ILE A 111 2.09 5.85 1.85
N SER A 112 2.73 6.95 2.24
CA SER A 112 3.32 7.10 3.57
C SER A 112 2.22 7.36 4.60
N CYS A 113 1.74 6.30 5.25
CA CYS A 113 0.80 6.37 6.39
C CYS A 113 1.22 5.39 7.48
N ASP A 114 0.82 5.68 8.71
CA ASP A 114 1.17 4.92 9.91
C ASP A 114 -0.01 4.08 10.41
N PHE A 115 -1.24 4.58 10.24
CA PHE A 115 -2.48 3.88 10.56
C PHE A 115 -3.63 4.36 9.67
N ALA A 116 -4.73 3.62 9.70
CA ALA A 116 -6.00 4.06 9.12
C ALA A 116 -7.03 4.31 10.23
N LEU A 117 -7.82 5.35 10.08
CA LEU A 117 -8.92 5.71 10.97
C LEU A 117 -10.24 5.42 10.28
N ARG A 118 -11.13 4.65 10.94
CA ARG A 118 -12.48 4.43 10.44
C ARG A 118 -13.31 5.68 10.65
N CYS A 119 -13.82 6.24 9.57
CA CYS A 119 -14.65 7.42 9.62
C CYS A 119 -16.05 7.07 10.14
N LYS A 120 -16.59 7.92 11.01
CA LYS A 120 -17.98 7.84 11.48
C LYS A 120 -18.72 9.12 11.16
N GLY A 121 -19.90 8.97 10.56
CA GLY A 121 -20.76 10.08 10.18
C GLY A 121 -20.36 10.78 8.88
N ASN A 122 -21.08 11.85 8.58
CA ASN A 122 -21.06 12.48 7.26
C ASN A 122 -20.41 13.87 7.25
N SER A 123 -19.60 14.20 8.26
CA SER A 123 -19.03 15.55 8.38
C SER A 123 -18.02 15.91 7.29
N MET A 124 -17.51 14.92 6.54
CA MET A 124 -16.46 15.09 5.53
C MET A 124 -16.88 14.67 4.11
N ILE A 125 -18.19 14.55 3.83
CA ILE A 125 -18.71 14.08 2.53
C ILE A 125 -18.33 15.00 1.37
N GLY A 126 -18.16 16.30 1.60
CA GLY A 126 -17.71 17.26 0.60
C GLY A 126 -16.25 17.03 0.16
N ALA A 127 -15.47 16.34 0.97
CA ALA A 127 -14.12 15.86 0.63
C ALA A 127 -14.14 14.44 0.05
N GLY A 128 -15.31 13.85 -0.20
CA GLY A 128 -15.47 12.48 -0.70
C GLY A 128 -15.30 11.39 0.36
N ILE A 129 -15.22 11.76 1.64
CA ILE A 129 -15.04 10.81 2.76
C ILE A 129 -16.40 10.57 3.40
N HIS A 130 -16.85 9.31 3.40
CA HIS A 130 -18.17 8.89 3.85
C HIS A 130 -18.11 8.06 5.14
N ASP A 131 -19.26 7.84 5.74
CA ASP A 131 -19.40 6.93 6.88
C ASP A 131 -18.89 5.53 6.53
N GLY A 132 -18.06 4.95 7.39
CA GLY A 132 -17.44 3.63 7.19
C GLY A 132 -16.13 3.62 6.40
N ASP A 133 -15.73 4.74 5.78
CA ASP A 133 -14.46 4.83 5.07
C ASP A 133 -13.26 4.65 6.00
N ALA A 134 -12.17 4.09 5.46
CA ALA A 134 -10.88 4.03 6.15
C ALA A 134 -9.97 5.15 5.62
N VAL A 135 -9.67 6.14 6.45
CA VAL A 135 -8.82 7.28 6.13
C VAL A 135 -7.40 7.02 6.58
N TYR A 136 -6.43 7.12 5.68
CA TYR A 136 -5.02 6.87 5.92
C TYR A 136 -4.39 8.07 6.61
N ILE A 137 -3.79 7.87 7.76
CA ILE A 137 -3.22 8.93 8.59
C ILE A 137 -1.70 8.74 8.69
N ARG A 138 -0.98 9.82 8.40
CA ARG A 138 0.43 9.94 8.71
C ARG A 138 0.57 10.72 10.00
N ILE A 139 1.22 10.13 11.01
CA ILE A 139 1.45 10.73 12.32
C ILE A 139 2.35 11.95 12.16
N GLN A 140 1.84 13.10 12.52
CA GLN A 140 2.59 14.36 12.60
C GLN A 140 1.84 15.35 13.48
N PRO A 141 2.55 16.16 14.29
CA PRO A 141 1.93 17.08 15.25
C PRO A 141 1.39 18.38 14.61
N GLU A 142 1.72 18.61 13.35
CA GLU A 142 1.36 19.85 12.66
C GLU A 142 0.85 19.57 11.27
N VAL A 143 -0.05 20.42 10.78
CA VAL A 143 -0.58 20.41 9.42
C VAL A 143 -0.63 21.84 8.87
N GLU A 144 -0.63 21.96 7.55
CA GLU A 144 -0.80 23.24 6.87
C GLU A 144 -2.28 23.65 6.83
N ASN A 145 -2.53 24.97 6.71
CA ASN A 145 -3.89 25.48 6.58
C ASN A 145 -4.62 24.87 5.40
N GLY A 146 -5.81 24.35 5.66
CA GLY A 146 -6.65 23.71 4.67
C GLY A 146 -6.39 22.20 4.48
N GLU A 147 -5.45 21.61 5.21
CA GLU A 147 -5.24 20.16 5.22
C GLU A 147 -6.28 19.45 6.09
N ILE A 148 -6.59 18.20 5.71
CA ILE A 148 -7.47 17.33 6.51
C ILE A 148 -6.61 16.57 7.51
N ALA A 149 -7.01 16.57 8.76
CA ALA A 149 -6.29 15.91 9.83
C ALA A 149 -7.23 15.14 10.77
N ALA A 150 -6.68 14.09 11.37
CA ALA A 150 -7.24 13.49 12.57
C ALA A 150 -6.86 14.40 13.75
N VAL A 151 -7.86 14.93 14.41
CA VAL A 151 -7.73 15.87 15.52
C VAL A 151 -8.45 15.31 16.73
N ARG A 152 -7.78 15.30 17.88
CA ARG A 152 -8.40 14.95 19.15
C ARG A 152 -8.74 16.24 19.91
N ILE A 153 -9.96 16.30 20.42
CA ILE A 153 -10.47 17.37 21.27
C ILE A 153 -10.93 16.74 22.57
N GLY A 154 -10.19 16.98 23.66
CA GLY A 154 -10.40 16.21 24.88
C GLY A 154 -10.28 14.72 24.61
N ASP A 155 -11.39 13.99 24.78
CA ASP A 155 -11.45 12.53 24.66
C ASP A 155 -11.97 12.03 23.30
N GLU A 156 -12.35 12.95 22.41
CA GLU A 156 -12.95 12.60 21.13
C GLU A 156 -12.02 12.90 19.95
N ALA A 157 -11.83 11.92 19.08
CA ALA A 157 -11.15 12.13 17.81
C ALA A 157 -12.15 12.43 16.69
N THR A 158 -11.76 13.35 15.84
CA THR A 158 -12.56 13.77 14.70
C THR A 158 -11.69 14.03 13.49
N LEU A 159 -12.25 13.86 12.29
CA LEU A 159 -11.59 14.24 11.04
C LEU A 159 -12.15 15.59 10.59
N LYS A 160 -11.30 16.57 10.39
CA LYS A 160 -11.68 17.93 9.99
C LYS A 160 -10.62 18.55 9.10
N ARG A 161 -11.01 19.56 8.33
CA ARG A 161 -10.07 20.47 7.69
C ARG A 161 -9.61 21.52 8.70
N VAL A 162 -8.29 21.64 8.85
CA VAL A 162 -7.67 22.47 9.89
C VAL A 162 -7.27 23.82 9.32
N TYR A 163 -7.63 24.88 10.02
CA TYR A 163 -7.16 26.25 9.77
C TYR A 163 -6.58 26.84 11.04
N LEU A 164 -5.31 27.17 11.00
CA LEU A 164 -4.59 27.79 12.11
C LEU A 164 -4.58 29.32 11.91
N HIS A 165 -5.09 30.03 12.89
CA HIS A 165 -5.09 31.47 12.98
C HIS A 165 -4.20 31.95 14.14
N SER A 166 -3.93 33.24 14.23
CA SER A 166 -3.04 33.81 15.27
C SER A 166 -3.54 33.58 16.71
N ASP A 167 -4.85 33.49 16.89
CA ASP A 167 -5.52 33.47 18.19
C ASP A 167 -6.56 32.33 18.36
N TYR A 168 -6.80 31.53 17.33
CA TYR A 168 -7.71 30.39 17.38
C TYR A 168 -7.34 29.33 16.32
N ILE A 169 -7.83 28.13 16.51
CA ILE A 169 -7.88 27.04 15.51
C ILE A 169 -9.32 26.83 15.08
N GLU A 170 -9.53 26.72 13.77
CA GLU A 170 -10.81 26.34 13.20
C GLU A 170 -10.71 24.92 12.64
N LEU A 171 -11.59 24.04 13.08
CA LEU A 171 -11.75 22.68 12.59
C LEU A 171 -13.04 22.63 11.78
N ARG A 172 -12.89 22.72 10.46
CA ARG A 172 -13.99 22.86 9.52
C ARG A 172 -14.43 21.52 8.97
N PRO A 173 -15.73 21.18 9.08
CA PRO A 173 -16.31 20.05 8.37
C PRO A 173 -16.38 20.34 6.86
N GLU A 174 -16.32 19.32 6.05
CA GLU A 174 -16.61 19.36 4.61
C GLU A 174 -18.07 18.93 4.35
N ASN A 175 -18.98 19.51 5.12
CA ASN A 175 -20.42 19.32 4.99
C ASN A 175 -21.14 20.52 5.63
N SER A 176 -21.91 21.24 4.84
CA SER A 176 -22.65 22.44 5.29
C SER A 176 -23.73 22.20 6.35
N ALA A 177 -24.10 20.92 6.59
CA ALA A 177 -25.01 20.55 7.67
C ALA A 177 -24.35 20.56 9.07
N TYR A 178 -23.04 20.73 9.13
CA TYR A 178 -22.26 20.75 10.37
C TYR A 178 -21.58 22.11 10.54
N GLU A 179 -21.49 22.57 11.77
CA GLU A 179 -20.80 23.81 12.09
C GLU A 179 -19.29 23.59 12.32
N SER A 180 -18.48 24.61 12.03
CA SER A 180 -17.07 24.63 12.36
C SER A 180 -16.87 24.65 13.89
N ILE A 181 -15.89 23.86 14.36
CA ILE A 181 -15.44 23.90 15.75
C ILE A 181 -14.32 24.94 15.85
N ILE A 182 -14.53 25.96 16.66
CA ILE A 182 -13.53 26.98 16.91
C ILE A 182 -13.02 26.80 18.33
N ARG A 183 -11.69 26.77 18.51
CA ARG A 183 -11.02 26.76 19.81
C ARG A 183 -10.06 27.92 19.90
N ARG A 184 -10.28 28.79 20.87
CA ARG A 184 -9.42 29.96 21.12
C ARG A 184 -8.18 29.56 21.89
N ARG A 185 -7.20 30.45 21.94
CA ARG A 185 -5.87 30.19 22.51
C ARG A 185 -5.89 29.56 23.90
N GLU A 186 -6.85 29.93 24.72
CA GLU A 186 -7.04 29.39 26.08
C GLU A 186 -7.53 27.92 26.09
N GLU A 187 -8.23 27.50 25.01
CA GLU A 187 -8.81 26.17 24.80
C GLU A 187 -7.96 25.30 23.89
N MET A 188 -6.88 25.82 23.29
CA MET A 188 -6.03 25.09 22.34
C MET A 188 -5.25 23.95 23.00
N ASN A 189 -5.06 23.97 24.30
CA ASN A 189 -4.38 22.90 25.04
C ASN A 189 -5.13 21.57 24.98
N ASP A 190 -6.45 21.58 24.70
CA ASP A 190 -7.28 20.40 24.57
C ASP A 190 -7.36 19.88 23.13
N VAL A 191 -6.70 20.58 22.15
CA VAL A 191 -6.71 20.20 20.75
C VAL A 191 -5.36 19.62 20.37
N HIS A 192 -5.36 18.37 19.95
CA HIS A 192 -4.16 17.66 19.50
C HIS A 192 -4.32 17.20 18.06
N ILE A 193 -3.39 17.60 17.18
CA ILE A 193 -3.30 17.05 15.83
C ILE A 193 -2.58 15.70 15.94
N GLU A 194 -3.30 14.65 15.65
CA GLU A 194 -2.78 13.28 15.73
C GLU A 194 -2.08 12.86 14.43
N GLY A 195 -2.50 13.45 13.32
CA GLY A 195 -1.85 13.23 12.04
C GLY A 195 -2.62 13.79 10.85
N LYS A 196 -1.93 13.87 9.74
CA LYS A 196 -2.45 14.33 8.45
C LYS A 196 -3.13 13.17 7.70
N ALA A 197 -4.32 13.41 7.14
CA ALA A 197 -4.94 12.51 6.19
C ALA A 197 -4.21 12.57 4.84
N VAL A 198 -3.76 11.42 4.34
CA VAL A 198 -2.98 11.31 3.10
C VAL A 198 -3.72 10.53 2.00
N GLY A 199 -4.85 9.93 2.31
CA GLY A 199 -5.71 9.20 1.39
C GLY A 199 -6.84 8.50 2.13
N TYR A 200 -7.72 7.82 1.41
CA TYR A 200 -8.77 7.00 1.99
C TYR A 200 -9.20 5.88 1.05
N THR A 201 -9.86 4.87 1.59
CA THR A 201 -10.54 3.81 0.84
C THR A 201 -12.02 3.86 1.13
N HIS A 202 -12.82 3.89 0.07
CA HIS A 202 -14.27 3.79 0.10
C HIS A 202 -14.72 2.39 -0.31
N TRP A 203 -15.62 1.79 0.45
CA TRP A 203 -16.22 0.49 0.14
C TRP A 203 -17.66 0.69 -0.32
N PHE A 204 -17.96 0.25 -1.52
CA PHE A 204 -19.36 0.17 -1.96
C PHE A 204 -20.00 -1.02 -1.27
N GLY A 205 -20.92 -0.74 -0.33
CA GLY A 205 -21.73 -1.74 0.36
C GLY A 205 -23.01 -2.07 -0.37
#